data_9c40d919d7d8e5a27c299790b49148e3
#
_entry.id   9c40d919d7d8e5a27c299790b49148e3
#
_cell.length_a   1.000
_cell.length_b   1.000
_cell.length_c   1.000
_cell.angle_alpha   90.00
_cell.angle_beta   90.00
_cell.angle_gamma   90.00
#
_symmetry.space_group_name_H-M   'P 1'
#
loop_
_entity.id
_entity.type
_entity.pdbx_description
1 polymer ?
#
loop_
_entity_poly.entity_id
_entity_poly.type
_entity_poly.pdbx_seq_one_letter_code
_entity_poly.pdbx_strand_id
1 'polypeptide(L)'
;MENHSETPVLQQHRVLVANRGEIAIRIMQACIKLGIPFTAIYTAEDKDSGHVLFAREHGDGKALYRVSSYHDANELMSVADISGCTALHPGYGFFAEDFRFARRVTKRDRSMIFIGPSWKIIRELGDKINTKRLARSLGVPTVPGSDRPTYDEMEAENIAEEVFDFQLRHSIEHPLVLIKASAGGGGMGIEEVDDIDQFRSVYRRVRNYAARQFKDEGVLIEQRIMDYNHVEVQILGDRHGHQVHFGTRNCSIQSTGRQKRLEVAPGFDPSVNKYSFDSDRVLQDITTYSLSIARKVGYDSAGTWEWIVTRDGNPFLMEVNTRIQVENGVSAKISRIKGHDGIDLVAEQI
;
A
#
# COMPACT_ATOMS: atom_id res chain seq x y z
N MET A 1 -36.41 -8.66 37.22
CA MET A 1 -35.16 -8.03 36.76
C MET A 1 -34.79 -8.72 35.45
N GLU A 2 -35.22 -8.13 34.34
CA GLU A 2 -34.91 -8.67 33.01
C GLU A 2 -33.47 -8.33 32.69
N ASN A 3 -32.62 -9.35 32.60
CA ASN A 3 -31.29 -9.24 32.06
C ASN A 3 -31.40 -8.94 30.54
N HIS A 4 -31.40 -7.68 30.15
CA HIS A 4 -31.07 -7.31 28.80
C HIS A 4 -29.57 -7.61 28.59
N SER A 5 -29.27 -8.80 28.08
CA SER A 5 -27.95 -9.09 27.51
C SER A 5 -27.78 -8.17 26.30
N GLU A 6 -27.06 -7.06 26.48
CA GLU A 6 -26.64 -6.25 25.36
C GLU A 6 -25.85 -7.16 24.42
N THR A 7 -26.39 -7.40 23.23
CA THR A 7 -25.67 -8.09 22.15
C THR A 7 -24.39 -7.30 21.88
N PRO A 8 -23.21 -7.93 21.93
CA PRO A 8 -21.96 -7.19 21.67
C PRO A 8 -22.07 -6.38 20.39
N VAL A 9 -21.62 -5.13 20.41
CA VAL A 9 -21.73 -4.19 19.27
C VAL A 9 -21.27 -4.80 17.94
N LEU A 10 -20.28 -5.68 17.98
CA LEU A 10 -19.75 -6.41 16.81
C LEU A 10 -20.79 -7.32 16.13
N GLN A 11 -21.71 -7.94 16.88
CA GLN A 11 -22.74 -8.84 16.32
C GLN A 11 -23.86 -8.11 15.55
N GLN A 12 -23.90 -6.78 15.63
CA GLN A 12 -24.84 -5.96 14.84
C GLN A 12 -24.33 -5.69 13.41
N HIS A 13 -23.11 -6.09 13.07
CA HIS A 13 -22.49 -5.85 11.79
C HIS A 13 -22.41 -7.11 10.94
N ARG A 14 -22.50 -6.93 9.62
CA ARG A 14 -22.17 -7.92 8.59
C ARG A 14 -21.15 -7.31 7.63
N VAL A 15 -20.10 -8.06 7.33
CA VAL A 15 -18.99 -7.58 6.46
C VAL A 15 -19.16 -8.10 5.04
N LEU A 16 -19.25 -7.20 4.06
CA LEU A 16 -19.06 -7.54 2.65
C LEU A 16 -17.56 -7.74 2.38
N VAL A 17 -17.17 -8.95 1.98
CA VAL A 17 -15.82 -9.30 1.56
C VAL A 17 -15.69 -8.99 0.07
N ALA A 18 -15.24 -7.79 -0.26
CA ALA A 18 -15.17 -7.27 -1.64
C ALA A 18 -13.88 -7.71 -2.34
N ASN A 19 -13.58 -9.00 -2.30
CA ASN A 19 -12.36 -9.58 -2.87
C ASN A 19 -12.55 -11.07 -3.18
N ARG A 20 -11.47 -11.73 -3.67
CA ARG A 20 -11.42 -13.15 -4.03
C ARG A 20 -10.16 -13.83 -3.47
N GLY A 21 -10.08 -15.16 -3.66
CA GLY A 21 -8.86 -15.92 -3.38
C GLY A 21 -8.48 -15.95 -1.91
N GLU A 22 -7.18 -15.91 -1.64
CA GLU A 22 -6.59 -16.04 -0.32
C GLU A 22 -7.07 -14.96 0.65
N ILE A 23 -7.02 -13.69 0.22
CA ILE A 23 -7.41 -12.59 1.10
C ILE A 23 -8.90 -12.63 1.48
N ALA A 24 -9.77 -13.10 0.59
CA ALA A 24 -11.18 -13.28 0.92
C ALA A 24 -11.36 -14.35 2.00
N ILE A 25 -10.65 -15.47 1.91
CA ILE A 25 -10.64 -16.52 2.96
C ILE A 25 -10.12 -15.92 4.27
N ARG A 26 -9.03 -15.17 4.20
CA ARG A 26 -8.40 -14.57 5.39
C ARG A 26 -9.34 -13.59 6.12
N ILE A 27 -10.08 -12.78 5.37
CA ILE A 27 -11.09 -11.85 5.94
C ILE A 27 -12.26 -12.65 6.55
N MET A 28 -12.77 -13.67 5.87
CA MET A 28 -13.83 -14.53 6.40
C MET A 28 -13.41 -15.25 7.69
N GLN A 29 -12.17 -15.75 7.76
CA GLN A 29 -11.62 -16.34 8.99
C GLN A 29 -11.57 -15.33 10.14
N ALA A 30 -11.16 -14.08 9.86
CA ALA A 30 -11.18 -13.02 10.86
C ALA A 30 -12.60 -12.69 11.33
N CYS A 31 -13.57 -12.63 10.41
CA CYS A 31 -14.98 -12.46 10.76
C CYS A 31 -15.50 -13.59 11.68
N ILE A 32 -15.19 -14.84 11.34
CA ILE A 32 -15.58 -16.00 12.17
C ILE A 32 -14.96 -15.89 13.57
N LYS A 33 -13.67 -15.59 13.65
CA LYS A 33 -12.95 -15.40 14.92
C LYS A 33 -13.59 -14.33 15.81
N LEU A 34 -14.11 -13.26 15.18
CA LEU A 34 -14.76 -12.14 15.86
C LEU A 34 -16.27 -12.35 16.09
N GLY A 35 -16.84 -13.46 15.61
CA GLY A 35 -18.28 -13.73 15.69
C GLY A 35 -19.12 -12.79 14.80
N ILE A 36 -18.55 -12.22 13.74
CA ILE A 36 -19.20 -11.29 12.83
C ILE A 36 -19.63 -12.05 11.56
N PRO A 37 -20.91 -12.00 11.15
CA PRO A 37 -21.35 -12.59 9.90
C PRO A 37 -20.72 -11.86 8.70
N PHE A 38 -20.47 -12.62 7.63
CA PHE A 38 -19.88 -12.11 6.40
C PHE A 38 -20.75 -12.40 5.17
N THR A 39 -20.47 -11.70 4.08
CA THR A 39 -20.97 -11.96 2.73
C THR A 39 -19.80 -11.90 1.77
N ALA A 40 -19.49 -13.00 1.10
CA ALA A 40 -18.50 -13.07 0.05
C ALA A 40 -19.14 -12.92 -1.33
N ILE A 41 -18.34 -12.51 -2.31
CA ILE A 41 -18.77 -12.40 -3.72
C ILE A 41 -17.89 -13.28 -4.61
N TYR A 42 -18.42 -13.67 -5.77
CA TYR A 42 -17.66 -14.44 -6.76
C TYR A 42 -18.15 -14.19 -8.18
N THR A 43 -17.26 -14.32 -9.17
CA THR A 43 -17.62 -14.32 -10.60
C THR A 43 -17.85 -15.75 -11.10
N ALA A 44 -18.37 -15.89 -12.30
CA ALA A 44 -18.65 -17.22 -12.90
C ALA A 44 -17.39 -18.10 -12.98
N GLU A 45 -16.23 -17.49 -13.25
CA GLU A 45 -14.93 -18.18 -13.34
C GLU A 45 -14.48 -18.72 -12.00
N ASP A 46 -14.86 -18.06 -10.91
CA ASP A 46 -14.43 -18.40 -9.55
C ASP A 46 -15.40 -19.32 -8.80
N LYS A 47 -16.46 -19.81 -9.45
CA LYS A 47 -17.55 -20.60 -8.81
C LYS A 47 -17.09 -21.77 -7.95
N ASP A 48 -15.95 -22.36 -8.28
CA ASP A 48 -15.35 -23.53 -7.61
C ASP A 48 -14.04 -23.19 -6.90
N SER A 49 -13.72 -21.90 -6.75
CA SER A 49 -12.51 -21.45 -6.06
C SER A 49 -12.59 -21.61 -4.54
N GLY A 50 -11.42 -21.66 -3.89
CA GLY A 50 -11.33 -21.93 -2.45
C GLY A 50 -12.13 -20.97 -1.56
N HIS A 51 -12.23 -19.69 -1.90
CA HIS A 51 -13.00 -18.73 -1.11
C HIS A 51 -14.52 -18.96 -1.23
N VAL A 52 -14.99 -19.46 -2.38
CA VAL A 52 -16.41 -19.82 -2.59
C VAL A 52 -16.77 -21.07 -1.80
N LEU A 53 -15.89 -22.08 -1.84
CA LEU A 53 -16.07 -23.30 -1.05
C LEU A 53 -16.08 -22.97 0.45
N PHE A 54 -15.12 -22.15 0.90
CA PHE A 54 -15.06 -21.71 2.29
C PHE A 54 -16.32 -20.95 2.73
N ALA A 55 -16.82 -20.02 1.89
CA ALA A 55 -18.05 -19.28 2.19
C ALA A 55 -19.30 -20.18 2.27
N ARG A 56 -19.39 -21.23 1.41
CA ARG A 56 -20.49 -22.21 1.46
C ARG A 56 -20.44 -23.05 2.72
N GLU A 57 -19.25 -23.42 3.18
CA GLU A 57 -19.08 -24.29 4.34
C GLU A 57 -19.33 -23.55 5.66
N HIS A 58 -18.86 -22.30 5.77
CA HIS A 58 -18.82 -21.58 7.03
C HIS A 58 -19.80 -20.41 7.14
N GLY A 59 -20.48 -20.08 6.05
CA GLY A 59 -21.39 -18.94 6.00
C GLY A 59 -22.85 -19.32 6.25
N ASP A 60 -23.67 -18.30 6.43
CA ASP A 60 -25.12 -18.43 6.51
C ASP A 60 -25.80 -18.30 5.13
N GLY A 61 -27.15 -18.32 5.10
CA GLY A 61 -27.92 -18.19 3.86
C GLY A 61 -27.72 -16.90 3.06
N LYS A 62 -26.97 -15.92 3.60
CA LYS A 62 -26.59 -14.65 2.95
C LYS A 62 -25.09 -14.52 2.72
N ALA A 63 -24.33 -15.61 2.87
CA ALA A 63 -22.87 -15.57 2.88
C ALA A 63 -22.25 -15.49 1.50
N LEU A 64 -22.99 -15.72 0.39
CA LEU A 64 -22.37 -15.83 -0.93
C LEU A 64 -23.29 -15.29 -2.03
N TYR A 65 -22.76 -14.38 -2.85
CA TYR A 65 -23.45 -13.79 -4.00
C TYR A 65 -22.58 -13.80 -5.25
N ARG A 66 -23.20 -14.11 -6.40
CA ARG A 66 -22.54 -14.00 -7.69
C ARG A 66 -22.60 -12.57 -8.18
N VAL A 67 -21.47 -12.09 -8.74
CA VAL A 67 -21.31 -10.80 -9.40
C VAL A 67 -20.78 -10.99 -10.80
N SER A 68 -20.96 -10.01 -11.68
CA SER A 68 -20.40 -10.04 -13.03
C SER A 68 -18.91 -9.71 -13.02
N SER A 69 -18.49 -8.81 -12.10
CA SER A 69 -17.10 -8.37 -11.99
C SER A 69 -16.80 -7.88 -10.58
N TYR A 70 -15.56 -8.17 -10.10
CA TYR A 70 -15.02 -7.59 -8.86
C TYR A 70 -14.76 -6.08 -8.98
N HIS A 71 -14.80 -5.52 -10.19
CA HIS A 71 -14.63 -4.10 -10.48
C HIS A 71 -15.96 -3.35 -10.65
N ASP A 72 -17.11 -4.01 -10.51
CA ASP A 72 -18.41 -3.33 -10.59
C ASP A 72 -18.87 -2.81 -9.23
N ALA A 73 -18.58 -1.54 -8.97
CA ALA A 73 -18.97 -0.88 -7.74
C ALA A 73 -20.49 -0.81 -7.52
N ASN A 74 -21.31 -0.82 -8.58
CA ASN A 74 -22.78 -0.79 -8.45
C ASN A 74 -23.28 -2.14 -7.95
N GLU A 75 -22.75 -3.21 -8.56
CA GLU A 75 -23.13 -4.57 -8.21
C GLU A 75 -22.70 -4.92 -6.78
N LEU A 76 -21.48 -4.51 -6.37
CA LEU A 76 -21.02 -4.67 -4.99
C LEU A 76 -21.94 -3.96 -4.00
N MET A 77 -22.35 -2.74 -4.29
CA MET A 77 -23.28 -2.00 -3.43
C MET A 77 -24.66 -2.64 -3.38
N SER A 78 -25.15 -3.18 -4.49
CA SER A 78 -26.42 -3.92 -4.53
C SER A 78 -26.37 -5.20 -3.68
N VAL A 79 -25.26 -5.95 -3.76
CA VAL A 79 -25.04 -7.13 -2.89
C VAL A 79 -25.02 -6.71 -1.42
N ALA A 80 -24.34 -5.62 -1.07
CA ALA A 80 -24.32 -5.11 0.29
C ALA A 80 -25.71 -4.81 0.84
N ASP A 81 -26.57 -4.18 0.02
CA ASP A 81 -27.95 -3.84 0.41
C ASP A 81 -28.82 -5.09 0.60
N ILE A 82 -28.79 -6.02 -0.35
CA ILE A 82 -29.58 -7.26 -0.32
C ILE A 82 -29.17 -8.17 0.85
N SER A 83 -27.86 -8.27 1.10
CA SER A 83 -27.35 -9.11 2.20
C SER A 83 -27.42 -8.45 3.57
N GLY A 84 -27.69 -7.13 3.63
CA GLY A 84 -27.73 -6.37 4.86
C GLY A 84 -26.35 -6.07 5.45
N CYS A 85 -25.33 -5.93 4.61
CA CYS A 85 -23.98 -5.56 5.05
C CYS A 85 -23.94 -4.12 5.55
N THR A 86 -23.27 -3.91 6.67
CA THR A 86 -23.03 -2.60 7.30
C THR A 86 -21.55 -2.19 7.23
N ALA A 87 -20.69 -3.11 6.82
CA ALA A 87 -19.28 -2.88 6.63
C ALA A 87 -18.80 -3.56 5.33
N LEU A 88 -17.70 -3.05 4.75
CA LEU A 88 -17.07 -3.60 3.55
C LEU A 88 -15.56 -3.67 3.78
N HIS A 89 -14.98 -4.84 3.54
CA HIS A 89 -13.54 -5.04 3.56
C HIS A 89 -13.03 -5.28 2.13
N PRO A 90 -12.20 -4.37 1.58
CA PRO A 90 -11.73 -4.48 0.19
C PRO A 90 -10.54 -5.44 0.04
N GLY A 91 -9.87 -5.85 1.13
CA GLY A 91 -8.63 -6.62 1.07
C GLY A 91 -7.48 -5.82 0.45
N TYR A 92 -6.85 -6.37 -0.59
CA TYR A 92 -5.85 -5.71 -1.43
C TYR A 92 -6.20 -5.85 -2.91
N GLY A 93 -5.67 -4.97 -3.77
CA GLY A 93 -6.08 -4.88 -5.17
C GLY A 93 -7.50 -4.33 -5.33
N PHE A 94 -8.09 -4.48 -6.51
CA PHE A 94 -9.44 -3.98 -6.83
C PHE A 94 -9.68 -2.55 -6.29
N PHE A 95 -10.61 -2.40 -5.36
CA PHE A 95 -11.00 -1.11 -4.78
C PHE A 95 -10.26 -0.72 -3.49
N ALA A 96 -9.25 -1.50 -3.06
CA ALA A 96 -8.60 -1.28 -1.78
C ALA A 96 -7.94 0.11 -1.64
N GLU A 97 -7.44 0.66 -2.76
CA GLU A 97 -6.77 1.97 -2.82
C GLU A 97 -7.56 3.00 -3.66
N ASP A 98 -8.83 2.68 -3.98
CA ASP A 98 -9.71 3.62 -4.68
C ASP A 98 -10.44 4.52 -3.68
N PHE A 99 -9.93 5.76 -3.53
CA PHE A 99 -10.54 6.75 -2.64
C PHE A 99 -11.97 7.15 -3.05
N ARG A 100 -12.32 7.06 -4.35
CA ARG A 100 -13.67 7.39 -4.85
C ARG A 100 -14.65 6.32 -4.41
N PHE A 101 -14.24 5.05 -4.51
CA PHE A 101 -15.04 3.93 -4.01
C PHE A 101 -15.19 3.98 -2.48
N ALA A 102 -14.10 4.17 -1.73
CA ALA A 102 -14.14 4.31 -0.27
C ALA A 102 -15.07 5.47 0.16
N ARG A 103 -15.01 6.61 -0.54
CA ARG A 103 -15.93 7.74 -0.32
C ARG A 103 -17.37 7.36 -0.62
N ARG A 104 -17.63 6.63 -1.72
CA ARG A 104 -18.97 6.18 -2.10
C ARG A 104 -19.56 5.25 -1.02
N VAL A 105 -18.78 4.30 -0.51
CA VAL A 105 -19.19 3.38 0.57
C VAL A 105 -19.60 4.16 1.82
N THR A 106 -18.80 5.14 2.22
CA THR A 106 -18.96 5.87 3.50
C THR A 106 -19.94 7.05 3.44
N LYS A 107 -20.29 7.56 2.25
CA LYS A 107 -21.14 8.77 2.07
C LYS A 107 -22.47 8.50 1.38
N ARG A 108 -22.89 7.25 1.26
CA ARG A 108 -24.23 6.86 0.78
C ARG A 108 -25.31 7.09 1.85
N ASP A 109 -26.60 7.07 1.46
CA ASP A 109 -27.74 7.29 2.37
C ASP A 109 -27.76 6.28 3.52
N ARG A 110 -27.44 5.02 3.22
CA ARG A 110 -27.13 4.00 4.24
C ARG A 110 -25.61 3.89 4.34
N SER A 111 -24.99 4.76 5.10
CA SER A 111 -23.54 4.76 5.27
C SER A 111 -23.05 3.40 5.78
N MET A 112 -21.97 2.91 5.17
CA MET A 112 -21.30 1.68 5.57
C MET A 112 -19.90 2.01 6.08
N ILE A 113 -19.39 1.15 6.96
CA ILE A 113 -18.00 1.20 7.38
C ILE A 113 -17.15 0.66 6.22
N PHE A 114 -16.21 1.47 5.71
CA PHE A 114 -15.13 0.98 4.87
C PHE A 114 -14.00 0.52 5.79
N ILE A 115 -13.71 -0.79 5.79
CA ILE A 115 -12.63 -1.39 6.60
C ILE A 115 -11.33 -1.19 5.84
N GLY A 116 -10.67 -0.09 6.16
CA GLY A 116 -9.50 0.46 5.50
C GLY A 116 -9.32 1.91 5.94
N PRO A 117 -8.28 2.59 5.47
CA PRO A 117 -8.08 4.00 5.79
C PRO A 117 -9.23 4.85 5.25
N SER A 118 -9.45 5.99 5.88
CA SER A 118 -10.46 6.94 5.39
C SER A 118 -10.15 7.35 3.95
N TRP A 119 -11.19 7.60 3.16
CA TRP A 119 -11.01 7.99 1.75
C TRP A 119 -10.13 9.23 1.55
N LYS A 120 -10.02 10.10 2.57
CA LYS A 120 -9.14 11.26 2.57
C LYS A 120 -7.68 10.85 2.63
N ILE A 121 -7.37 9.91 3.50
CA ILE A 121 -6.02 9.35 3.67
C ILE A 121 -5.61 8.58 2.41
N ILE A 122 -6.51 7.74 1.86
CA ILE A 122 -6.24 7.02 0.60
C ILE A 122 -5.93 8.00 -0.53
N ARG A 123 -6.68 9.10 -0.65
CA ARG A 123 -6.44 10.12 -1.66
C ARG A 123 -5.11 10.85 -1.47
N GLU A 124 -4.76 11.16 -0.23
CA GLU A 124 -3.55 11.92 0.11
C GLU A 124 -2.28 11.08 -0.09
N LEU A 125 -2.25 9.87 0.46
CA LEU A 125 -1.07 9.00 0.42
C LEU A 125 -1.02 8.09 -0.82
N GLY A 126 -2.13 7.86 -1.51
CA GLY A 126 -2.15 7.14 -2.79
C GLY A 126 -1.56 7.95 -3.95
N ASP A 127 -1.44 9.26 -3.80
CA ASP A 127 -0.73 10.13 -4.74
C ASP A 127 0.75 10.21 -4.35
N LYS A 128 1.62 9.63 -5.18
CA LYS A 128 3.07 9.55 -4.92
C LYS A 128 3.71 10.94 -4.75
N ILE A 129 3.23 11.94 -5.49
CA ILE A 129 3.74 13.31 -5.43
C ILE A 129 3.36 13.96 -4.10
N ASN A 130 2.09 13.84 -3.71
CA ASN A 130 1.63 14.38 -2.44
C ASN A 130 2.35 13.69 -1.27
N THR A 131 2.53 12.38 -1.33
CA THR A 131 3.25 11.59 -0.32
C THR A 131 4.71 12.04 -0.22
N LYS A 132 5.41 12.21 -1.35
CA LYS A 132 6.80 12.69 -1.38
C LYS A 132 6.93 14.10 -0.78
N ARG A 133 6.03 15.02 -1.15
CA ARG A 133 6.02 16.38 -0.63
C ARG A 133 5.72 16.42 0.88
N LEU A 134 4.76 15.63 1.34
CA LEU A 134 4.45 15.48 2.77
C LEU A 134 5.67 14.94 3.53
N ALA A 135 6.29 13.87 3.04
CA ALA A 135 7.47 13.26 3.63
C ALA A 135 8.60 14.29 3.78
N ARG A 136 8.92 15.04 2.73
CA ARG A 136 9.95 16.09 2.78
C ARG A 136 9.63 17.19 3.78
N SER A 137 8.36 17.60 3.89
CA SER A 137 7.94 18.61 4.88
C SER A 137 8.14 18.16 6.34
N LEU A 138 8.28 16.86 6.56
CA LEU A 138 8.56 16.24 7.86
C LEU A 138 10.03 15.85 8.03
N GLY A 139 10.90 16.24 7.09
CA GLY A 139 12.32 15.86 7.10
C GLY A 139 12.57 14.38 6.79
N VAL A 140 11.59 13.69 6.20
CA VAL A 140 11.71 12.28 5.81
C VAL A 140 12.43 12.19 4.46
N PRO A 141 13.51 11.39 4.35
CA PRO A 141 14.25 11.24 3.11
C PRO A 141 13.39 10.62 2.01
N THR A 142 13.45 11.21 0.81
CA THR A 142 12.79 10.70 -0.39
C THR A 142 13.78 10.62 -1.53
N VAL A 143 13.52 9.75 -2.50
CA VAL A 143 14.38 9.65 -3.69
C VAL A 143 14.59 11.04 -4.30
N PRO A 144 15.85 11.49 -4.50
CA PRO A 144 16.17 12.78 -5.13
C PRO A 144 15.52 12.94 -6.49
N GLY A 145 15.10 14.14 -6.83
CA GLY A 145 14.43 14.46 -8.10
C GLY A 145 13.20 15.35 -7.94
N SER A 146 12.31 15.31 -8.91
CA SER A 146 11.12 16.17 -9.01
C SER A 146 10.20 16.10 -7.79
N ASP A 147 9.64 17.25 -7.44
CA ASP A 147 8.57 17.38 -6.44
C ASP A 147 7.18 17.39 -7.04
N ARG A 148 7.10 17.56 -8.34
CA ARG A 148 5.87 17.63 -9.13
C ARG A 148 6.16 17.20 -10.57
N PRO A 149 5.13 16.84 -11.34
CA PRO A 149 5.30 16.69 -12.78
C PRO A 149 5.81 17.98 -13.39
N THR A 150 6.79 17.87 -14.25
CA THR A 150 7.21 18.98 -15.11
C THR A 150 6.71 18.77 -16.53
N TYR A 151 6.34 19.88 -17.19
CA TYR A 151 5.87 19.97 -18.57
C TYR A 151 6.85 20.78 -19.42
N ASP A 152 7.81 21.40 -18.76
CA ASP A 152 8.86 22.22 -19.36
C ASP A 152 10.18 21.42 -19.46
N GLU A 153 10.79 21.43 -20.66
CA GLU A 153 12.00 20.66 -20.93
C GLU A 153 13.20 21.23 -20.18
N MET A 154 13.26 22.57 -20.05
CA MET A 154 14.38 23.24 -19.38
C MET A 154 14.31 23.02 -17.86
N GLU A 155 13.09 23.11 -17.28
CA GLU A 155 12.87 22.76 -15.86
C GLU A 155 13.27 21.30 -15.58
N ALA A 156 12.90 20.38 -16.48
CA ALA A 156 13.22 18.96 -16.34
C ALA A 156 14.72 18.70 -16.41
N GLU A 157 15.43 19.38 -17.32
CA GLU A 157 16.88 19.28 -17.49
C GLU A 157 17.62 19.80 -16.25
N ASN A 158 17.24 20.97 -15.74
CA ASN A 158 17.83 21.52 -14.50
C ASN A 158 17.67 20.54 -13.31
N ILE A 159 16.50 19.89 -13.18
CA ILE A 159 16.29 18.87 -12.15
C ILE A 159 17.22 17.67 -12.38
N ALA A 160 17.40 17.24 -13.62
CA ALA A 160 18.30 16.14 -13.95
C ALA A 160 19.76 16.48 -13.62
N GLU A 161 20.22 17.69 -13.95
CA GLU A 161 21.56 18.18 -13.60
C GLU A 161 21.76 18.18 -12.08
N GLU A 162 20.80 18.68 -11.31
CA GLU A 162 20.84 18.64 -9.84
C GLU A 162 20.94 17.20 -9.30
N VAL A 163 20.24 16.26 -9.92
CA VAL A 163 20.27 14.84 -9.53
C VAL A 163 21.61 14.22 -9.90
N PHE A 164 22.20 14.52 -11.07
CA PHE A 164 23.54 14.07 -11.46
C PHE A 164 24.60 14.64 -10.51
N ASP A 165 24.56 15.93 -10.23
CA ASP A 165 25.46 16.61 -9.30
C ASP A 165 25.37 16.02 -7.88
N PHE A 166 24.15 15.70 -7.42
CA PHE A 166 23.95 15.02 -6.14
C PHE A 166 24.66 13.66 -6.14
N GLN A 167 24.48 12.85 -7.17
CA GLN A 167 25.09 11.54 -7.29
C GLN A 167 26.63 11.62 -7.33
N LEU A 168 27.19 12.54 -8.10
CA LEU A 168 28.64 12.77 -8.18
C LEU A 168 29.22 13.19 -6.83
N ARG A 169 28.56 14.11 -6.12
CA ARG A 169 28.99 14.53 -4.77
C ARG A 169 28.97 13.41 -3.74
N HIS A 170 28.11 12.40 -3.94
CA HIS A 170 28.04 11.21 -3.09
C HIS A 170 28.82 10.02 -3.62
N SER A 171 29.74 10.26 -4.58
CA SER A 171 30.66 9.27 -5.16
C SER A 171 29.95 8.04 -5.75
N ILE A 172 28.77 8.23 -6.34
CA ILE A 172 28.07 7.16 -7.04
C ILE A 172 28.80 6.91 -8.37
N GLU A 173 29.33 5.71 -8.55
CA GLU A 173 30.19 5.35 -9.69
C GLU A 173 29.48 5.48 -11.05
N HIS A 174 28.19 5.15 -11.09
CA HIS A 174 27.38 5.20 -12.30
C HIS A 174 26.13 6.06 -12.04
N PRO A 175 26.25 7.39 -12.16
CA PRO A 175 25.12 8.28 -12.01
C PRO A 175 24.05 7.98 -13.06
N LEU A 176 22.80 7.79 -12.64
CA LEU A 176 21.66 7.48 -13.49
C LEU A 176 20.44 8.28 -13.06
N VAL A 177 19.75 8.81 -14.05
CA VAL A 177 18.48 9.52 -13.88
C VAL A 177 17.37 8.73 -14.56
N LEU A 178 16.21 8.62 -13.90
CA LEU A 178 14.98 8.08 -14.47
C LEU A 178 14.09 9.23 -14.93
N ILE A 179 13.58 9.12 -16.13
CA ILE A 179 12.49 9.96 -16.64
C ILE A 179 11.24 9.10 -16.67
N LYS A 180 10.19 9.51 -15.97
CA LYS A 180 8.97 8.73 -15.77
C LYS A 180 7.74 9.53 -16.19
N ALA A 181 6.82 8.92 -16.93
CA ALA A 181 5.50 9.50 -17.15
C ALA A 181 4.76 9.67 -15.79
N SER A 182 4.26 10.86 -15.49
CA SER A 182 3.62 11.17 -14.20
C SER A 182 2.36 10.35 -13.94
N ALA A 183 1.56 10.11 -14.98
CA ALA A 183 0.35 9.30 -14.95
C ALA A 183 0.61 7.81 -15.21
N GLY A 184 1.87 7.39 -15.39
CA GLY A 184 2.26 6.01 -15.66
C GLY A 184 2.30 5.15 -14.41
N GLY A 185 2.08 3.86 -14.59
CA GLY A 185 2.18 2.84 -13.55
C GLY A 185 2.73 1.52 -14.10
N GLY A 186 3.14 0.60 -13.20
CA GLY A 186 3.60 -0.73 -13.62
C GLY A 186 4.87 -0.76 -14.48
N GLY A 187 5.71 0.28 -14.41
CA GLY A 187 6.95 0.35 -15.18
C GLY A 187 6.82 0.89 -16.61
N MET A 188 5.63 1.28 -17.05
CA MET A 188 5.39 1.85 -18.37
C MET A 188 5.76 3.34 -18.40
N GLY A 189 6.38 3.79 -19.51
CA GLY A 189 6.78 5.19 -19.69
C GLY A 189 7.94 5.60 -18.77
N ILE A 190 8.90 4.71 -18.57
CA ILE A 190 10.13 4.97 -17.82
C ILE A 190 11.32 4.71 -18.73
N GLU A 191 12.22 5.69 -18.81
CA GLU A 191 13.53 5.55 -19.49
C GLU A 191 14.66 6.01 -18.56
N GLU A 192 15.84 5.44 -18.76
CA GLU A 192 17.06 5.75 -18.01
C GLU A 192 17.97 6.66 -18.84
N VAL A 193 18.67 7.57 -18.15
CA VAL A 193 19.65 8.49 -18.74
C VAL A 193 20.90 8.47 -17.87
N ASP A 194 22.05 8.17 -18.50
CA ASP A 194 23.38 8.16 -17.89
C ASP A 194 24.28 9.32 -18.35
N ASP A 195 23.85 10.04 -19.38
CA ASP A 195 24.53 11.19 -19.95
C ASP A 195 23.56 12.35 -20.14
N ILE A 196 23.90 13.50 -19.53
CA ILE A 196 23.02 14.69 -19.56
C ILE A 196 22.81 15.20 -21.00
N ASP A 197 23.79 15.02 -21.91
CA ASP A 197 23.66 15.43 -23.29
C ASP A 197 22.54 14.68 -24.03
N GLN A 198 22.19 13.49 -23.56
CA GLN A 198 21.11 12.69 -24.14
C GLN A 198 19.73 13.00 -23.48
N PHE A 199 19.71 13.73 -22.36
CA PHE A 199 18.52 13.96 -21.56
C PHE A 199 17.35 14.50 -22.39
N ARG A 200 17.54 15.56 -23.16
CA ARG A 200 16.45 16.19 -23.94
C ARG A 200 15.79 15.21 -24.92
N SER A 201 16.58 14.37 -25.56
CA SER A 201 16.06 13.40 -26.52
C SER A 201 15.19 12.35 -25.84
N VAL A 202 15.64 11.85 -24.68
CA VAL A 202 14.90 10.89 -23.86
C VAL A 202 13.65 11.51 -23.25
N TYR A 203 13.77 12.73 -22.71
CA TYR A 203 12.64 13.49 -22.19
C TYR A 203 11.50 13.62 -23.20
N ARG A 204 11.81 14.02 -24.45
CA ARG A 204 10.81 14.15 -25.51
C ARG A 204 10.15 12.81 -25.85
N ARG A 205 10.88 11.69 -25.83
CA ARG A 205 10.31 10.36 -26.05
C ARG A 205 9.31 9.99 -24.96
N VAL A 206 9.71 10.12 -23.69
CA VAL A 206 8.84 9.80 -22.54
C VAL A 206 7.62 10.72 -22.49
N ARG A 207 7.79 12.02 -22.70
CA ARG A 207 6.69 13.00 -22.78
C ARG A 207 5.69 12.65 -23.87
N ASN A 208 6.17 12.36 -25.08
CA ASN A 208 5.32 11.98 -26.21
C ASN A 208 4.60 10.64 -25.95
N TYR A 209 5.25 9.68 -25.29
CA TYR A 209 4.62 8.44 -24.86
C TYR A 209 3.52 8.71 -23.86
N ALA A 210 3.78 9.54 -22.83
CA ALA A 210 2.84 9.92 -21.79
C ALA A 210 1.59 10.59 -22.39
N ALA A 211 1.77 11.56 -23.30
CA ALA A 211 0.68 12.23 -24.00
C ALA A 211 -0.23 11.25 -24.75
N ARG A 212 0.34 10.27 -25.44
CA ARG A 212 -0.41 9.28 -26.23
C ARG A 212 -1.14 8.28 -25.38
N GLN A 213 -0.47 7.71 -24.37
CA GLN A 213 -1.00 6.60 -23.58
C GLN A 213 -1.89 7.05 -22.42
N PHE A 214 -1.52 8.16 -21.74
CA PHE A 214 -2.15 8.58 -20.51
C PHE A 214 -2.95 9.89 -20.67
N LYS A 215 -2.87 10.56 -21.81
CA LYS A 215 -3.47 11.88 -22.06
C LYS A 215 -2.94 12.97 -21.10
N ASP A 216 -1.73 12.78 -20.60
CA ASP A 216 -0.99 13.68 -19.72
C ASP A 216 0.47 13.69 -20.16
N GLU A 217 1.03 14.88 -20.40
CA GLU A 217 2.42 15.07 -20.86
C GLU A 217 3.41 15.23 -19.69
N GLY A 218 2.90 15.24 -18.46
CA GLY A 218 3.74 15.42 -17.28
C GLY A 218 4.76 14.31 -17.10
N VAL A 219 5.99 14.68 -16.76
CA VAL A 219 7.07 13.74 -16.43
C VAL A 219 7.66 14.03 -15.06
N LEU A 220 8.20 13.01 -14.44
CA LEU A 220 8.95 13.07 -13.20
C LEU A 220 10.39 12.66 -13.48
N ILE A 221 11.32 13.39 -12.87
CA ILE A 221 12.75 13.13 -12.94
C ILE A 221 13.19 12.62 -11.57
N GLU A 222 13.85 11.47 -11.51
CA GLU A 222 14.32 10.90 -10.24
C GLU A 222 15.68 10.24 -10.39
N GLN A 223 16.42 10.20 -9.28
CA GLN A 223 17.63 9.39 -9.21
C GLN A 223 17.29 7.91 -9.42
N ARG A 224 18.08 7.23 -10.24
CA ARG A 224 18.07 5.76 -10.30
C ARG A 224 18.94 5.22 -9.17
N ILE A 225 18.32 4.61 -8.18
CA ILE A 225 19.05 3.94 -7.12
C ILE A 225 19.27 2.49 -7.55
N MET A 226 20.54 2.08 -7.61
CA MET A 226 20.96 0.72 -7.91
C MET A 226 21.32 -0.01 -6.62
N ASP A 227 21.25 -1.35 -6.65
CA ASP A 227 21.72 -2.19 -5.55
C ASP A 227 21.17 -1.78 -4.16
N TYR A 228 19.89 -1.79 -4.02
CA TYR A 228 19.20 -1.44 -2.79
C TYR A 228 18.47 -2.62 -2.16
N ASN A 229 18.21 -2.51 -0.87
CA ASN A 229 17.25 -3.36 -0.18
C ASN A 229 15.87 -2.71 -0.21
N HIS A 230 14.86 -3.49 -0.54
CA HIS A 230 13.46 -3.10 -0.40
C HIS A 230 12.98 -3.51 0.99
N VAL A 231 12.79 -2.53 1.85
CA VAL A 231 12.35 -2.75 3.23
C VAL A 231 11.02 -2.04 3.43
N GLU A 232 10.13 -2.64 4.18
CA GLU A 232 8.82 -2.06 4.45
C GLU A 232 8.47 -2.09 5.93
N VAL A 233 7.68 -1.10 6.36
CA VAL A 233 7.20 -0.94 7.74
C VAL A 233 5.71 -1.16 7.77
N GLN A 234 5.24 -2.15 8.54
CA GLN A 234 3.82 -2.38 8.79
C GLN A 234 3.30 -1.42 9.86
N ILE A 235 2.32 -0.61 9.51
CA ILE A 235 1.62 0.29 10.44
C ILE A 235 0.19 -0.21 10.65
N LEU A 236 -0.33 0.01 11.84
CA LEU A 236 -1.74 -0.07 12.18
C LEU A 236 -2.12 1.18 12.97
N GLY A 237 -3.18 1.85 12.55
CA GLY A 237 -3.75 3.00 13.21
C GLY A 237 -5.21 2.77 13.58
N ASP A 238 -5.67 3.43 14.63
CA ASP A 238 -7.07 3.48 15.02
C ASP A 238 -7.69 4.86 14.71
N ARG A 239 -9.00 4.97 14.93
CA ARG A 239 -9.73 6.23 14.76
C ARG A 239 -9.64 7.18 15.97
N HIS A 240 -8.86 6.79 16.98
CA HIS A 240 -8.64 7.57 18.22
C HIS A 240 -7.30 8.30 18.21
N GLY A 241 -6.52 8.16 17.13
CA GLY A 241 -5.26 8.86 16.96
C GLY A 241 -4.03 8.06 17.43
N HIS A 242 -4.17 6.75 17.66
CA HIS A 242 -3.03 5.90 18.00
C HIS A 242 -2.52 5.21 16.73
N GLN A 243 -1.23 5.28 16.49
CA GLN A 243 -0.54 4.56 15.44
C GLN A 243 0.63 3.80 16.02
N VAL A 244 0.74 2.52 15.64
CA VAL A 244 1.81 1.62 16.04
C VAL A 244 2.41 0.93 14.82
N HIS A 245 3.67 0.48 14.91
CA HIS A 245 4.29 -0.35 13.89
C HIS A 245 4.42 -1.80 14.36
N PHE A 246 4.34 -2.73 13.42
CA PHE A 246 4.52 -4.17 13.62
C PHE A 246 5.84 -4.66 13.03
N GLY A 247 6.90 -3.86 13.19
CA GLY A 247 8.23 -4.17 12.68
C GLY A 247 8.37 -3.93 11.19
N THR A 248 9.43 -4.51 10.66
CA THR A 248 9.89 -4.32 9.29
C THR A 248 9.99 -5.66 8.57
N ARG A 249 9.84 -5.65 7.24
CA ARG A 249 10.05 -6.79 6.35
C ARG A 249 11.04 -6.41 5.27
N ASN A 250 11.92 -7.33 4.89
CA ASN A 250 12.78 -7.21 3.72
C ASN A 250 12.14 -7.97 2.56
N CYS A 251 11.85 -7.28 1.49
CA CYS A 251 11.18 -7.78 0.28
C CYS A 251 12.09 -7.65 -0.96
N SER A 252 13.41 -7.67 -0.79
CA SER A 252 14.38 -7.45 -1.86
C SER A 252 14.42 -8.59 -2.89
N ILE A 253 14.05 -9.82 -2.50
CA ILE A 253 14.01 -10.97 -3.41
C ILE A 253 12.72 -10.90 -4.22
N GLN A 254 12.85 -10.43 -5.47
CA GLN A 254 11.74 -10.19 -6.38
C GLN A 254 11.99 -10.88 -7.72
N SER A 255 10.91 -11.18 -8.45
CA SER A 255 10.99 -11.61 -9.85
C SER A 255 11.28 -10.44 -10.77
N THR A 256 11.60 -10.74 -12.04
CA THR A 256 11.82 -9.74 -13.11
C THR A 256 10.66 -8.74 -13.23
N GLY A 257 9.42 -9.14 -12.90
CA GLY A 257 8.24 -8.27 -12.87
C GLY A 257 8.03 -7.54 -11.54
N ARG A 258 9.05 -7.44 -10.68
CA ARG A 258 9.00 -6.81 -9.34
C ARG A 258 7.97 -7.45 -8.38
N GLN A 259 7.57 -8.69 -8.63
CA GLN A 259 6.75 -9.44 -7.68
C GLN A 259 7.63 -9.94 -6.54
N LYS A 260 7.27 -9.62 -5.31
CA LYS A 260 7.91 -10.13 -4.10
C LYS A 260 7.85 -11.66 -4.09
N ARG A 261 8.96 -12.34 -3.84
CA ARG A 261 9.10 -13.80 -3.84
C ARG A 261 9.43 -14.37 -2.49
N LEU A 262 10.12 -13.57 -1.68
CA LEU A 262 10.48 -13.93 -0.32
C LEU A 262 10.46 -12.66 0.53
N GLU A 263 9.78 -12.76 1.65
CA GLU A 263 9.73 -11.72 2.68
C GLU A 263 10.34 -12.27 3.98
N VAL A 264 11.24 -11.50 4.55
CA VAL A 264 11.93 -11.83 5.79
C VAL A 264 11.76 -10.73 6.82
N ALA A 265 11.58 -11.06 8.07
CA ALA A 265 11.53 -10.13 9.19
C ALA A 265 12.50 -10.54 10.31
N PRO A 266 13.19 -9.57 10.94
CA PRO A 266 13.16 -8.13 10.66
C PRO A 266 13.76 -7.78 9.28
N GLY A 267 13.57 -6.53 8.83
CA GLY A 267 14.09 -6.04 7.54
C GLY A 267 15.60 -6.19 7.38
N PHE A 268 16.35 -6.09 8.46
CA PHE A 268 17.77 -6.44 8.58
C PHE A 268 17.98 -7.25 9.85
N ASP A 269 18.84 -8.26 9.77
CA ASP A 269 19.23 -9.08 10.91
C ASP A 269 20.76 -9.22 10.94
N PRO A 270 21.45 -8.47 11.83
CA PRO A 270 22.90 -8.51 11.92
C PRO A 270 23.44 -9.84 12.46
N SER A 271 22.58 -10.70 13.04
CA SER A 271 22.98 -12.06 13.45
C SER A 271 23.12 -13.01 12.26
N VAL A 272 22.45 -12.71 11.14
CA VAL A 272 22.44 -13.53 9.92
C VAL A 272 23.35 -12.94 8.84
N ASN A 273 23.34 -11.61 8.66
CA ASN A 273 24.09 -10.93 7.62
C ASN A 273 24.99 -9.83 8.19
N LYS A 274 26.12 -9.59 7.52
CA LYS A 274 26.97 -8.43 7.80
C LYS A 274 26.57 -7.28 6.87
N TYR A 275 26.28 -6.13 7.45
CA TYR A 275 25.98 -4.88 6.73
C TYR A 275 27.16 -3.92 6.85
N SER A 276 27.34 -3.04 5.86
CA SER A 276 28.34 -1.95 5.88
C SER A 276 27.89 -0.76 6.72
N PHE A 277 26.68 -0.81 7.25
CA PHE A 277 26.01 0.25 8.02
C PHE A 277 25.39 -0.32 9.31
N ASP A 278 25.03 0.59 10.22
CA ASP A 278 24.27 0.26 11.44
C ASP A 278 22.82 -0.06 11.07
N SER A 279 22.54 -1.37 10.94
CA SER A 279 21.22 -1.86 10.51
C SER A 279 20.11 -1.56 11.54
N ASP A 280 20.41 -1.59 12.83
CA ASP A 280 19.42 -1.32 13.88
C ASP A 280 19.00 0.14 13.84
N ARG A 281 19.97 1.05 13.66
CA ARG A 281 19.70 2.46 13.48
C ARG A 281 18.84 2.73 12.25
N VAL A 282 19.16 2.11 11.12
CA VAL A 282 18.37 2.26 9.88
C VAL A 282 16.92 1.81 10.09
N LEU A 283 16.72 0.64 10.75
CA LEU A 283 15.37 0.15 11.04
C LEU A 283 14.62 1.10 11.99
N GLN A 284 15.29 1.65 12.98
CA GLN A 284 14.73 2.65 13.89
C GLN A 284 14.35 3.94 13.16
N ASP A 285 15.20 4.43 12.27
CA ASP A 285 14.96 5.63 11.47
C ASP A 285 13.72 5.46 10.59
N ILE A 286 13.65 4.39 9.78
CA ILE A 286 12.52 4.17 8.88
C ILE A 286 11.20 3.93 9.63
N THR A 287 11.22 3.28 10.80
CA THR A 287 10.02 3.13 11.62
C THR A 287 9.57 4.46 12.21
N THR A 288 10.51 5.29 12.68
CA THR A 288 10.23 6.63 13.20
C THR A 288 9.66 7.54 12.12
N TYR A 289 10.26 7.55 10.93
CA TYR A 289 9.77 8.31 9.77
C TYR A 289 8.38 7.85 9.34
N SER A 290 8.15 6.54 9.25
CA SER A 290 6.84 5.97 8.90
C SER A 290 5.76 6.40 9.90
N LEU A 291 6.04 6.32 11.20
CA LEU A 291 5.12 6.79 12.25
C LEU A 291 4.90 8.29 12.21
N SER A 292 5.91 9.11 11.86
CA SER A 292 5.75 10.56 11.74
C SER A 292 4.74 10.94 10.65
N ILE A 293 4.83 10.29 9.49
CA ILE A 293 3.86 10.45 8.39
C ILE A 293 2.48 9.97 8.82
N ALA A 294 2.40 8.75 9.40
CA ALA A 294 1.13 8.17 9.84
C ALA A 294 0.39 9.07 10.84
N ARG A 295 1.11 9.62 11.82
CA ARG A 295 0.57 10.57 12.80
C ARG A 295 0.13 11.88 12.15
N LYS A 296 0.91 12.40 11.21
CA LYS A 296 0.61 13.66 10.51
C LYS A 296 -0.72 13.61 9.75
N VAL A 297 -1.02 12.46 9.11
CA VAL A 297 -2.27 12.29 8.36
C VAL A 297 -3.40 11.71 9.20
N GLY A 298 -3.14 11.32 10.45
CA GLY A 298 -4.10 10.62 11.30
C GLY A 298 -4.48 9.25 10.73
N TYR A 299 -3.48 8.44 10.35
CA TYR A 299 -3.69 7.15 9.71
C TYR A 299 -4.51 6.21 10.59
N ASP A 300 -5.62 5.66 10.09
CA ASP A 300 -6.67 5.03 10.86
C ASP A 300 -6.98 3.58 10.46
N SER A 301 -6.01 2.84 9.90
CA SER A 301 -6.15 1.44 9.50
C SER A 301 -4.79 0.74 9.33
N ALA A 302 -4.79 -0.46 8.72
CA ALA A 302 -3.57 -1.12 8.30
C ALA A 302 -3.00 -0.47 7.04
N GLY A 303 -1.67 -0.32 7.00
CA GLY A 303 -0.95 0.20 5.84
C GLY A 303 0.53 -0.14 5.91
N THR A 304 1.23 0.04 4.80
CA THR A 304 2.65 -0.31 4.69
C THR A 304 3.42 0.83 4.03
N TRP A 305 4.51 1.24 4.67
CA TRP A 305 5.45 2.23 4.15
C TRP A 305 6.63 1.51 3.52
N GLU A 306 6.81 1.66 2.22
CA GLU A 306 7.86 1.01 1.45
C GLU A 306 9.08 1.90 1.32
N TRP A 307 10.26 1.33 1.58
CA TRP A 307 11.54 2.01 1.63
C TRP A 307 12.56 1.37 0.70
N ILE A 308 13.35 2.21 0.06
CA ILE A 308 14.62 1.84 -0.56
C ILE A 308 15.71 2.13 0.48
N VAL A 309 16.54 1.13 0.79
CA VAL A 309 17.74 1.30 1.62
C VAL A 309 18.95 0.96 0.77
N THR A 310 19.81 1.94 0.53
CA THR A 310 21.02 1.74 -0.28
C THR A 310 22.05 0.83 0.41
N ARG A 311 23.08 0.43 -0.30
CA ARG A 311 24.20 -0.35 0.26
C ARG A 311 24.90 0.33 1.45
N ASP A 312 24.86 1.67 1.49
CA ASP A 312 25.45 2.47 2.56
C ASP A 312 24.48 2.77 3.71
N GLY A 313 23.28 2.17 3.67
CA GLY A 313 22.27 2.33 4.71
C GLY A 313 21.45 3.61 4.62
N ASN A 314 21.48 4.35 3.52
CA ASN A 314 20.65 5.54 3.33
C ASN A 314 19.22 5.14 2.97
N PRO A 315 18.20 5.46 3.80
CA PRO A 315 16.82 5.14 3.51
C PRO A 315 16.16 6.23 2.67
N PHE A 316 15.31 5.84 1.73
CA PHE A 316 14.45 6.72 0.95
C PHE A 316 13.04 6.15 0.91
N LEU A 317 12.04 6.96 1.30
CA LEU A 317 10.63 6.58 1.17
C LEU A 317 10.27 6.43 -0.31
N MET A 318 9.72 5.28 -0.67
CA MET A 318 9.30 4.96 -2.02
C MET A 318 7.81 5.22 -2.23
N GLU A 319 6.97 4.60 -1.41
CA GLU A 319 5.52 4.76 -1.47
C GLU A 319 4.84 4.30 -0.17
N VAL A 320 3.56 4.62 -0.06
CA VAL A 320 2.68 4.13 1.01
C VAL A 320 1.53 3.35 0.39
N ASN A 321 1.42 2.08 0.77
CA ASN A 321 0.26 1.26 0.41
C ASN A 321 -0.81 1.42 1.48
N THR A 322 -1.92 2.07 1.13
CA THR A 322 -3.01 2.41 2.04
C THR A 322 -3.99 1.26 2.24
N ARG A 323 -3.46 0.06 2.47
CA ARG A 323 -4.20 -1.20 2.61
C ARG A 323 -3.38 -2.26 3.33
N ILE A 324 -4.03 -3.37 3.66
CA ILE A 324 -3.32 -4.58 4.05
C ILE A 324 -2.51 -5.14 2.87
N GLN A 325 -1.37 -5.75 3.13
CA GLN A 325 -0.50 -6.37 2.12
C GLN A 325 -0.68 -7.90 2.10
N VAL A 326 -0.27 -8.54 0.99
CA VAL A 326 -0.24 -10.02 0.86
C VAL A 326 0.60 -10.63 1.97
N GLU A 327 1.76 -10.05 2.24
CA GLU A 327 2.77 -10.47 3.21
C GLU A 327 2.46 -10.09 4.67
N ASN A 328 1.24 -9.63 4.98
CA ASN A 328 0.83 -9.28 6.35
C ASN A 328 1.07 -10.41 7.35
N GLY A 329 0.99 -11.66 6.90
CA GLY A 329 1.19 -12.85 7.72
C GLY A 329 2.59 -12.95 8.35
N VAL A 330 3.62 -12.36 7.73
CA VAL A 330 4.98 -12.30 8.29
C VAL A 330 4.96 -11.42 9.55
N SER A 331 4.49 -10.17 9.45
CA SER A 331 4.36 -9.27 10.60
C SER A 331 3.43 -9.84 11.68
N ALA A 332 2.32 -10.45 11.28
CA ALA A 332 1.39 -11.07 12.21
C ALA A 332 2.08 -12.12 13.09
N LYS A 333 2.93 -12.98 12.49
CA LYS A 333 3.60 -14.08 13.21
C LYS A 333 4.71 -13.62 14.16
N ILE A 334 5.46 -12.57 13.78
CA ILE A 334 6.58 -12.08 14.60
C ILE A 334 6.14 -11.09 15.68
N SER A 335 4.92 -10.56 15.56
CA SER A 335 4.42 -9.55 16.50
C SER A 335 4.16 -10.14 17.87
N ARG A 336 4.53 -9.39 18.90
CA ARG A 336 4.28 -9.73 20.29
C ARG A 336 3.71 -8.55 21.05
N ILE A 337 2.49 -8.69 21.60
CA ILE A 337 1.84 -7.65 22.39
C ILE A 337 1.44 -8.21 23.76
N LYS A 338 1.93 -7.58 24.83
CA LYS A 338 1.64 -7.97 26.22
C LYS A 338 1.82 -9.47 26.49
N GLY A 339 2.84 -10.08 25.87
CA GLY A 339 3.15 -11.50 26.04
C GLY A 339 2.35 -12.45 25.16
N HIS A 340 1.45 -11.98 24.33
CA HIS A 340 0.76 -12.77 23.31
C HIS A 340 1.57 -12.77 22.02
N ASP A 341 1.89 -13.94 21.51
CA ASP A 341 2.58 -14.13 20.24
C ASP A 341 1.56 -14.23 19.10
N GLY A 342 1.83 -13.53 18.01
CA GLY A 342 1.00 -13.52 16.82
C GLY A 342 -0.22 -12.60 16.95
N ILE A 343 -0.21 -11.53 16.19
CA ILE A 343 -1.32 -10.56 16.09
C ILE A 343 -2.03 -10.75 14.75
N ASP A 344 -3.32 -10.97 14.81
CA ASP A 344 -4.15 -11.09 13.64
C ASP A 344 -4.47 -9.71 13.05
N LEU A 345 -3.56 -9.18 12.20
CA LEU A 345 -3.69 -7.84 11.62
C LEU A 345 -5.01 -7.63 10.86
N VAL A 346 -5.56 -8.68 10.24
CA VAL A 346 -6.86 -8.57 9.53
C VAL A 346 -8.02 -8.49 10.52
N ALA A 347 -7.95 -9.24 11.64
CA ALA A 347 -8.95 -9.14 12.69
C ALA A 347 -8.87 -7.79 13.43
N GLU A 348 -7.65 -7.29 13.68
CA GLU A 348 -7.47 -5.96 14.28
C GLU A 348 -7.94 -4.81 13.37
N GLN A 349 -8.02 -5.05 12.06
CA GLN A 349 -8.53 -4.09 11.08
C GLN A 349 -10.06 -4.04 11.07
N ILE A 350 -10.75 -5.14 11.39
CA ILE A 350 -12.20 -5.28 11.45
C ILE A 350 -12.75 -4.74 12.77
#